data_a9789f7a6f2af1b94a11e06219b3314f
#
_entry.id   a9789f7a6f2af1b94a11e06219b3314f
#
_cell.length_a   1.000
_cell.length_b   1.000
_cell.length_c   1.000
_cell.angle_alpha   90.00
_cell.angle_beta   90.00
_cell.angle_gamma   90.00
#
_symmetry.space_group_name_H-M   'P 1'
#
loop_
_entity.id
_entity.type
_entity.pdbx_description
1 polymer ?
#
loop_
_entity_poly.entity_id
_entity_poly.type
_entity_poly.pdbx_seq_one_letter_code
_entity_poly.pdbx_strand_id
1 'polypeptide(L)'
;ISMPLNWTHPGARWWKFDFHTHTPASKDTHAWQTAVGTPNALTPEKWLLKYMAAGIDCVAVTDHNSGEWIDTLKAAYKQMQQAAEAGQPATGFRALHLFPGVEISIQGGFHLLAIFDPSATGQTISDLLAQVEYDGTRGDSNGVTRKGAADVIERIVRNGGLPIPAHADGEKGLLEVVPNTLRCRIDANTVRQAIEVPGMLAVEWRSLATPKPQIWTDLKLKLTQVVGSDCHSFQGVAVPGSSYTWVKMASPSLEGLRLALLDGQDVSIRRSDDGNHFDPNKKPEHFIESIEIARTKCMGLGTTPALLEFNPCFNAIVGGRGTGKSTVIHALRIAYRREQELPGNSEAGQTFSRFYKVAKNKNDEGGLRSDTQIKVRVNRDGLSYRLIWQQNGQGHAVEVWDASTQSFKPDQSQAINKQRFALRLFSQGQIAALASDGHQALLTVIDDAARTSDHRTAFESAKSAFLATQAQLRELDNKLKAREALEQNRQDVVRKLARFEVADHASILKNYQRTSRQTRELDRQLETAAILSTRIQNFAQEFLAEDWPDGLFDDAADGQAIAILQQLHSAVATIKMETERAA
;
A
#
# COMPACT_ATOMS: atom_id res chain seq x y z
N ILE A 1 -5.00 8.71 14.46
CA ILE A 1 -4.59 7.44 15.13
C ILE A 1 -4.83 6.34 14.11
N SER A 2 -3.79 5.98 13.35
CA SER A 2 -3.88 4.88 12.40
C SER A 2 -3.97 3.57 13.19
N MET A 3 -5.09 2.86 13.05
CA MET A 3 -5.16 1.46 13.47
C MET A 3 -4.01 0.69 12.82
N PRO A 4 -3.40 -0.31 13.49
CA PRO A 4 -2.40 -1.15 12.86
C PRO A 4 -3.04 -1.76 11.62
N LEU A 5 -2.43 -1.53 10.46
CA LEU A 5 -2.80 -2.16 9.22
C LEU A 5 -2.80 -3.68 9.44
N ASN A 6 -4.00 -4.30 9.46
CA ASN A 6 -4.10 -5.74 9.42
C ASN A 6 -3.49 -6.22 8.10
N TRP A 7 -2.20 -6.55 8.15
CA TRP A 7 -1.51 -7.12 7.01
C TRP A 7 -1.90 -8.59 6.90
N THR A 8 -2.83 -8.88 6.02
CA THR A 8 -3.39 -10.22 5.80
C THR A 8 -2.74 -10.95 4.63
N HIS A 9 -1.75 -10.33 3.99
CA HIS A 9 -1.09 -10.90 2.81
C HIS A 9 0.10 -11.78 3.21
N PRO A 10 0.42 -12.82 2.44
CA PRO A 10 1.57 -13.68 2.69
C PRO A 10 2.89 -12.96 2.42
N GLY A 11 3.97 -13.51 2.95
CA GLY A 11 5.32 -13.03 2.72
C GLY A 11 5.72 -11.83 3.55
N ALA A 12 6.74 -11.12 3.10
CA ALA A 12 7.37 -10.06 3.86
C ALA A 12 6.55 -8.76 3.90
N ARG A 13 6.63 -8.09 5.03
CA ARG A 13 6.23 -6.69 5.22
C ARG A 13 7.30 -5.93 5.98
N TRP A 14 7.16 -4.63 6.06
CA TRP A 14 8.04 -3.81 6.86
C TRP A 14 7.54 -3.71 8.30
N TRP A 15 8.49 -3.88 9.24
CA TRP A 15 8.27 -3.80 10.67
C TRP A 15 9.10 -2.67 11.25
N LYS A 16 8.51 -1.87 12.12
CA LYS A 16 9.26 -0.88 12.91
C LYS A 16 10.00 -1.60 14.01
N PHE A 17 11.31 -1.63 13.93
CA PHE A 17 12.20 -2.31 14.85
C PHE A 17 13.03 -1.30 15.65
N ASP A 18 12.92 -1.32 16.96
CA ASP A 18 13.84 -0.62 17.85
C ASP A 18 14.93 -1.58 18.30
N PHE A 19 16.15 -1.35 17.84
CA PHE A 19 17.29 -2.26 18.02
C PHE A 19 17.96 -2.12 19.37
N HIS A 20 17.76 -1.01 20.08
CA HIS A 20 18.52 -0.68 21.27
C HIS A 20 17.59 -0.02 22.30
N THR A 21 17.25 -0.79 23.34
CA THR A 21 16.35 -0.30 24.38
C THR A 21 16.71 -0.87 25.73
N HIS A 22 16.44 -0.09 26.78
CA HIS A 22 16.72 -0.45 28.15
C HIS A 22 15.45 -0.56 28.97
N THR A 23 15.56 -1.30 30.07
CA THR A 23 14.55 -1.48 31.10
C THR A 23 15.15 -1.08 32.46
N PRO A 24 14.38 -1.14 33.57
CA PRO A 24 14.94 -0.99 34.91
C PRO A 24 16.04 -1.97 35.30
N ALA A 25 16.30 -3.01 34.50
CA ALA A 25 17.48 -3.88 34.69
C ALA A 25 18.79 -3.18 34.37
N SER A 26 18.80 -2.09 33.59
CA SER A 26 19.94 -1.19 33.42
C SER A 26 20.02 -0.23 34.60
N LYS A 27 20.99 -0.47 35.48
CA LYS A 27 21.12 0.18 36.80
C LYS A 27 21.98 1.45 36.77
N ASP A 28 22.59 1.74 35.64
CA ASP A 28 23.47 2.89 35.40
C ASP A 28 22.71 4.21 35.16
N THR A 29 21.40 4.17 35.07
CA THR A 29 20.55 5.35 34.94
C THR A 29 19.63 5.54 36.14
N HIS A 30 19.68 6.73 36.75
CA HIS A 30 18.76 7.11 37.83
C HIS A 30 17.30 7.24 37.38
N ALA A 31 17.07 7.48 36.10
CA ALA A 31 15.73 7.70 35.55
C ALA A 31 14.83 6.46 35.74
N TRP A 32 15.32 5.27 35.45
CA TRP A 32 14.59 4.02 35.67
C TRP A 32 14.42 3.73 37.16
N GLN A 33 15.46 3.91 37.96
CA GLN A 33 15.41 3.66 39.40
C GLN A 33 14.37 4.55 40.09
N THR A 34 14.28 5.81 39.72
CA THR A 34 13.26 6.74 40.23
C THR A 34 11.86 6.30 39.79
N ALA A 35 11.70 5.84 38.55
CA ALA A 35 10.40 5.40 38.02
C ALA A 35 9.88 4.13 38.72
N VAL A 36 10.74 3.20 39.10
CA VAL A 36 10.38 1.94 39.77
C VAL A 36 9.99 2.14 41.24
N GLY A 37 10.63 3.10 41.94
CA GLY A 37 10.45 3.33 43.38
C GLY A 37 9.24 4.20 43.76
N THR A 38 8.37 4.62 42.87
CA THR A 38 7.25 5.53 43.14
C THR A 38 5.90 4.79 43.23
N PRO A 39 4.85 5.41 43.82
CA PRO A 39 3.49 4.85 43.80
C PRO A 39 2.93 4.61 42.38
N ASN A 40 3.46 5.32 41.39
CA ASN A 40 3.20 5.09 39.96
C ASN A 40 4.29 4.24 39.30
N ALA A 41 4.83 3.29 40.01
CA ALA A 41 5.94 2.44 39.60
C ALA A 41 5.80 1.99 38.12
N LEU A 42 6.91 2.00 37.42
CA LEU A 42 7.00 1.44 36.09
C LEU A 42 6.84 -0.09 36.19
N THR A 43 5.74 -0.60 35.63
CA THR A 43 5.51 -2.05 35.53
C THR A 43 5.88 -2.53 34.13
N PRO A 44 6.12 -3.84 33.95
CA PRO A 44 6.35 -4.42 32.62
C PRO A 44 5.24 -4.07 31.61
N GLU A 45 3.97 -4.08 32.05
CA GLU A 45 2.82 -3.72 31.20
C GLU A 45 2.89 -2.26 30.74
N LYS A 46 3.25 -1.33 31.66
CA LYS A 46 3.41 0.09 31.32
C LYS A 46 4.56 0.30 30.35
N TRP A 47 5.66 -0.43 30.52
CA TRP A 47 6.79 -0.38 29.60
C TRP A 47 6.36 -0.85 28.21
N LEU A 48 5.71 -2.00 28.09
CA LEU A 48 5.18 -2.55 26.84
C LEU A 48 4.22 -1.58 26.15
N LEU A 49 3.26 -1.02 26.91
CA LEU A 49 2.27 -0.07 26.38
C LEU A 49 2.92 1.21 25.82
N LYS A 50 4.05 1.65 26.35
CA LYS A 50 4.79 2.80 25.81
C LYS A 50 5.35 2.52 24.41
N TYR A 51 5.96 1.37 24.19
CA TYR A 51 6.42 0.95 22.86
C TYR A 51 5.26 0.71 21.89
N MET A 52 4.18 0.11 22.37
CA MET A 52 2.94 -0.05 21.60
C MET A 52 2.36 1.30 21.18
N ALA A 53 2.28 2.27 22.07
CA ALA A 53 1.79 3.63 21.80
C ALA A 53 2.69 4.39 20.81
N ALA A 54 4.00 4.15 20.83
CA ALA A 54 4.96 4.67 19.86
C ALA A 54 4.87 4.03 18.47
N GLY A 55 4.03 2.99 18.33
CA GLY A 55 3.85 2.29 17.05
C GLY A 55 5.02 1.36 16.69
N ILE A 56 5.86 0.98 17.64
CA ILE A 56 6.95 0.01 17.45
C ILE A 56 6.37 -1.39 17.32
N ASP A 57 6.79 -2.15 16.32
CA ASP A 57 6.31 -3.52 16.07
C ASP A 57 7.23 -4.58 16.69
N CYS A 58 8.53 -4.31 16.69
CA CYS A 58 9.56 -5.20 17.24
C CYS A 58 10.51 -4.38 18.12
N VAL A 59 10.90 -4.93 19.25
CA VAL A 59 11.83 -4.27 20.17
C VAL A 59 12.86 -5.27 20.67
N ALA A 60 14.13 -4.91 20.58
CA ALA A 60 15.20 -5.65 21.24
C ALA A 60 15.40 -5.09 22.65
N VAL A 61 15.26 -5.95 23.66
CA VAL A 61 15.50 -5.61 25.07
C VAL A 61 16.98 -5.86 25.35
N THR A 62 17.76 -4.80 25.43
CA THR A 62 19.24 -4.86 25.40
C THR A 62 19.87 -4.19 26.62
N ASP A 63 19.38 -4.50 27.81
CA ASP A 63 19.91 -3.97 29.05
C ASP A 63 21.43 -4.20 29.19
N HIS A 64 22.11 -3.27 29.84
CA HIS A 64 23.55 -3.40 30.13
C HIS A 64 23.87 -4.66 30.88
N ASN A 65 24.59 -5.58 30.25
CA ASN A 65 25.10 -6.81 30.86
C ASN A 65 24.07 -7.57 31.70
N SER A 66 22.78 -7.54 31.32
CA SER A 66 21.67 -8.12 32.08
C SER A 66 20.56 -8.63 31.17
N GLY A 67 19.91 -9.73 31.55
CA GLY A 67 18.69 -10.25 30.97
C GLY A 67 17.51 -10.30 31.96
N GLU A 68 17.61 -9.59 33.08
CA GLU A 68 16.72 -9.74 34.24
C GLU A 68 15.25 -9.45 33.92
N TRP A 69 14.97 -8.47 33.06
CA TRP A 69 13.59 -8.07 32.72
C TRP A 69 12.97 -8.85 31.56
N ILE A 70 13.74 -9.62 30.81
CA ILE A 70 13.28 -10.29 29.58
C ILE A 70 12.07 -11.19 29.85
N ASP A 71 12.21 -12.13 30.82
CA ASP A 71 11.16 -13.11 31.11
C ASP A 71 9.94 -12.46 31.76
N THR A 72 10.16 -11.41 32.55
CA THR A 72 9.12 -10.61 33.18
C THR A 72 8.28 -9.85 32.12
N LEU A 73 8.93 -9.23 31.14
CA LEU A 73 8.25 -8.57 30.00
C LEU A 73 7.48 -9.59 29.15
N LYS A 74 8.07 -10.75 28.86
CA LYS A 74 7.39 -11.83 28.10
C LYS A 74 6.17 -12.35 28.83
N ALA A 75 6.25 -12.54 30.16
CA ALA A 75 5.12 -12.97 30.98
C ALA A 75 3.99 -11.93 30.98
N ALA A 76 4.32 -10.67 31.18
CA ALA A 76 3.36 -9.57 31.14
C ALA A 76 2.69 -9.45 29.76
N TYR A 77 3.46 -9.51 28.67
CA TYR A 77 2.93 -9.49 27.31
C TYR A 77 1.95 -10.64 27.06
N LYS A 78 2.31 -11.86 27.49
CA LYS A 78 1.43 -13.04 27.36
C LYS A 78 0.10 -12.86 28.09
N GLN A 79 0.13 -12.29 29.30
CA GLN A 79 -1.10 -11.99 30.05
C GLN A 79 -1.97 -10.95 29.34
N MET A 80 -1.35 -9.87 28.82
CA MET A 80 -2.07 -8.84 28.05
C MET A 80 -2.67 -9.41 26.75
N GLN A 81 -1.96 -10.32 26.08
CA GLN A 81 -2.44 -11.00 24.89
C GLN A 81 -3.64 -11.89 25.21
N GLN A 82 -3.58 -12.70 26.28
CA GLN A 82 -4.69 -13.54 26.72
C GLN A 82 -5.93 -12.71 27.08
N ALA A 83 -5.75 -11.58 27.76
CA ALA A 83 -6.85 -10.65 28.05
C ALA A 83 -7.48 -10.09 26.78
N ALA A 84 -6.66 -9.75 25.78
CA ALA A 84 -7.15 -9.25 24.49
C ALA A 84 -7.92 -10.33 23.70
N GLU A 85 -7.45 -11.57 23.70
CA GLU A 85 -8.14 -12.73 23.11
C GLU A 85 -9.47 -13.03 23.80
N ALA A 86 -9.55 -12.77 25.11
CA ALA A 86 -10.80 -12.86 25.90
C ALA A 86 -11.73 -11.64 25.72
N GLY A 87 -11.42 -10.71 24.79
CA GLY A 87 -12.24 -9.52 24.52
C GLY A 87 -12.06 -8.37 25.51
N GLN A 88 -11.03 -8.42 26.37
CA GLN A 88 -10.71 -7.41 27.38
C GLN A 88 -9.29 -6.84 27.19
N PRO A 89 -8.96 -6.25 26.04
CA PRO A 89 -7.63 -5.70 25.81
C PRO A 89 -7.35 -4.52 26.73
N ALA A 90 -6.13 -4.42 27.24
CA ALA A 90 -5.66 -3.21 27.90
C ALA A 90 -5.73 -2.02 26.92
N THR A 91 -6.06 -0.83 27.42
CA THR A 91 -6.13 0.38 26.59
C THR A 91 -4.79 0.64 25.92
N GLY A 92 -4.80 0.71 24.58
CA GLY A 92 -3.59 0.90 23.77
C GLY A 92 -2.84 -0.41 23.46
N PHE A 93 -3.35 -1.57 23.85
CA PHE A 93 -2.73 -2.85 23.50
C PHE A 93 -2.74 -3.07 21.97
N ARG A 94 -1.59 -3.49 21.46
CA ARG A 94 -1.38 -3.98 20.10
C ARG A 94 -0.27 -5.02 20.08
N ALA A 95 -0.15 -5.76 18.98
CA ALA A 95 0.94 -6.71 18.82
C ALA A 95 2.32 -6.02 18.92
N LEU A 96 3.21 -6.60 19.71
CA LEU A 96 4.59 -6.21 19.91
C LEU A 96 5.45 -7.46 20.01
N HIS A 97 6.54 -7.53 19.26
CA HIS A 97 7.45 -8.68 19.25
C HIS A 97 8.71 -8.36 20.04
N LEU A 98 8.95 -9.11 21.10
CA LEU A 98 10.11 -8.94 21.97
C LEU A 98 11.26 -9.81 21.49
N PHE A 99 12.41 -9.19 21.21
CA PHE A 99 13.67 -9.86 20.92
C PHE A 99 14.56 -9.77 22.17
N PRO A 100 14.79 -10.90 22.87
CA PRO A 100 15.76 -10.94 23.94
C PRO A 100 17.14 -10.53 23.45
N GLY A 101 17.80 -9.69 24.22
CA GLY A 101 19.13 -9.21 23.87
C GLY A 101 19.89 -8.73 25.10
N VAL A 102 21.06 -8.21 24.88
CA VAL A 102 21.92 -7.61 25.90
C VAL A 102 22.90 -6.64 25.24
N GLU A 103 23.15 -5.53 25.86
CA GLU A 103 24.30 -4.66 25.53
C GLU A 103 25.49 -5.06 26.42
N ILE A 104 26.49 -5.64 25.78
CA ILE A 104 27.68 -6.18 26.46
C ILE A 104 28.80 -5.13 26.43
N SER A 105 29.37 -4.81 27.60
CA SER A 105 30.57 -4.01 27.70
C SER A 105 31.80 -4.87 27.40
N ILE A 106 32.51 -4.57 26.31
CA ILE A 106 33.62 -5.36 25.78
C ILE A 106 34.96 -4.86 26.31
N GLN A 107 35.89 -5.79 26.53
CA GLN A 107 37.27 -5.45 26.77
C GLN A 107 37.82 -4.54 25.64
N GLY A 108 38.31 -3.38 25.97
CA GLY A 108 38.67 -2.32 25.00
C GLY A 108 37.77 -1.10 25.06
N GLY A 109 36.69 -1.15 25.85
CA GLY A 109 35.87 0.04 26.22
C GLY A 109 34.81 0.43 25.20
N PHE A 110 34.25 -0.55 24.47
CA PHE A 110 33.10 -0.33 23.59
C PHE A 110 31.95 -1.31 23.90
N HIS A 111 30.78 -1.03 23.38
CA HIS A 111 29.59 -1.81 23.59
C HIS A 111 29.19 -2.61 22.36
N LEU A 112 28.57 -3.78 22.60
CA LEU A 112 28.11 -4.69 21.56
C LEU A 112 26.72 -5.21 21.93
N LEU A 113 25.74 -5.01 21.06
CA LEU A 113 24.44 -5.63 21.17
C LEU A 113 24.56 -7.10 20.75
N ALA A 114 23.96 -7.99 21.54
CA ALA A 114 23.68 -9.36 21.16
C ALA A 114 22.18 -9.56 21.14
N ILE A 115 21.59 -9.82 19.97
CA ILE A 115 20.14 -9.97 19.81
C ILE A 115 19.82 -11.42 19.50
N PHE A 116 18.81 -11.98 20.15
CA PHE A 116 18.41 -13.38 20.03
C PHE A 116 16.98 -13.51 19.49
N ASP A 117 16.63 -14.73 19.10
CA ASP A 117 15.29 -15.07 18.64
C ASP A 117 14.25 -14.77 19.74
N PRO A 118 13.01 -14.36 19.38
CA PRO A 118 11.93 -14.16 20.36
C PRO A 118 11.69 -15.32 21.33
N SER A 119 12.11 -16.54 20.99
CA SER A 119 12.00 -17.71 21.89
C SER A 119 13.04 -17.73 23.01
N ALA A 120 14.16 -17.01 22.89
CA ALA A 120 15.22 -16.97 23.92
C ALA A 120 14.72 -16.35 25.23
N THR A 121 15.44 -16.59 26.33
CA THR A 121 15.05 -16.19 27.70
C THR A 121 16.15 -15.36 28.36
N GLY A 122 15.89 -14.84 29.54
CA GLY A 122 16.92 -14.21 30.39
C GLY A 122 18.07 -15.15 30.75
N GLN A 123 17.80 -16.47 30.82
CA GLN A 123 18.85 -17.48 31.04
C GLN A 123 19.84 -17.54 29.87
N THR A 124 19.36 -17.41 28.59
CA THR A 124 20.23 -17.34 27.41
C THR A 124 21.24 -16.21 27.53
N ILE A 125 20.82 -15.06 28.03
CA ILE A 125 21.70 -13.91 28.28
C ILE A 125 22.70 -14.21 29.41
N SER A 126 22.22 -14.79 30.49
CA SER A 126 23.07 -15.15 31.64
C SER A 126 24.17 -16.14 31.25
N ASP A 127 23.85 -17.14 30.43
CA ASP A 127 24.77 -18.14 29.93
C ASP A 127 25.83 -17.51 28.98
N LEU A 128 25.39 -16.60 28.08
CA LEU A 128 26.31 -15.86 27.23
C LEU A 128 27.31 -15.03 28.06
N LEU A 129 26.78 -14.27 29.03
CA LEU A 129 27.64 -13.40 29.87
C LEU A 129 28.64 -14.21 30.71
N ALA A 130 28.28 -15.42 31.13
CA ALA A 130 29.23 -16.35 31.76
C ALA A 130 30.27 -16.87 30.77
N GLN A 131 29.91 -17.22 29.53
CA GLN A 131 30.81 -17.68 28.49
C GLN A 131 31.83 -16.63 28.06
N VAL A 132 31.45 -15.35 28.07
CA VAL A 132 32.35 -14.22 27.72
C VAL A 132 33.13 -13.72 28.94
N GLU A 133 32.94 -14.38 30.09
CA GLU A 133 33.61 -14.06 31.35
C GLU A 133 33.41 -12.59 31.73
N TYR A 134 32.15 -12.09 31.68
CA TYR A 134 31.83 -10.73 32.08
C TYR A 134 32.16 -10.54 33.56
N ASP A 135 33.02 -9.58 33.85
CA ASP A 135 33.51 -9.25 35.19
C ASP A 135 32.98 -7.88 35.65
N GLY A 136 31.76 -7.87 36.13
CA GLY A 136 31.07 -6.67 36.61
C GLY A 136 29.71 -6.94 37.21
N THR A 137 29.08 -5.90 37.69
CA THR A 137 27.71 -5.95 38.24
C THR A 137 26.70 -6.04 37.11
N ARG A 138 25.76 -6.97 37.20
CA ARG A 138 24.64 -7.08 36.25
C ARG A 138 23.81 -5.81 36.25
N GLY A 139 23.56 -5.26 35.07
CA GLY A 139 22.84 -3.99 34.88
C GLY A 139 23.75 -2.76 34.86
N ASP A 140 25.05 -2.91 35.15
CA ASP A 140 26.02 -1.83 35.17
C ASP A 140 26.88 -1.86 33.89
N SER A 141 27.26 -0.70 33.37
CA SER A 141 28.15 -0.56 32.21
C SER A 141 29.64 -0.43 32.57
N ASN A 142 30.00 -0.50 33.88
CA ASN A 142 31.36 -0.29 34.37
C ASN A 142 32.26 -1.55 34.32
N GLY A 143 31.66 -2.74 34.26
CA GLY A 143 32.43 -3.99 34.04
C GLY A 143 32.64 -4.25 32.55
N VAL A 144 33.58 -5.14 32.25
CA VAL A 144 33.86 -5.54 30.87
C VAL A 144 34.04 -7.06 30.79
N THR A 145 34.00 -7.62 29.58
CA THR A 145 34.31 -9.01 29.34
C THR A 145 35.81 -9.26 29.52
N ARG A 146 36.21 -10.45 29.98
CA ARG A 146 37.60 -10.88 29.95
C ARG A 146 38.02 -11.44 28.58
N LYS A 147 37.06 -11.78 27.74
CA LYS A 147 37.28 -12.18 26.35
C LYS A 147 37.39 -10.95 25.46
N GLY A 148 38.24 -11.01 24.44
CA GLY A 148 38.38 -9.97 23.43
C GLY A 148 37.20 -9.90 22.48
N ALA A 149 37.10 -8.81 21.71
CA ALA A 149 35.98 -8.52 20.82
C ALA A 149 35.62 -9.69 19.87
N ALA A 150 36.59 -10.24 19.16
CA ALA A 150 36.37 -11.33 18.20
C ALA A 150 35.79 -12.57 18.89
N ASP A 151 36.35 -12.95 20.04
CA ASP A 151 35.88 -14.11 20.81
C ASP A 151 34.42 -13.91 21.29
N VAL A 152 34.07 -12.70 21.73
CA VAL A 152 32.71 -12.39 22.17
C VAL A 152 31.75 -12.49 21.00
N ILE A 153 32.08 -11.91 19.85
CA ILE A 153 31.27 -11.96 18.64
C ILE A 153 31.07 -13.41 18.17
N GLU A 154 32.12 -14.20 18.12
CA GLU A 154 32.02 -15.63 17.78
C GLU A 154 31.08 -16.39 18.73
N ARG A 155 31.13 -16.11 20.04
CA ARG A 155 30.26 -16.75 21.02
C ARG A 155 28.80 -16.35 20.83
N ILE A 156 28.52 -15.07 20.55
CA ILE A 156 27.18 -14.61 20.21
C ILE A 156 26.64 -15.40 19.01
N VAL A 157 27.41 -15.49 17.93
CA VAL A 157 27.02 -16.22 16.71
C VAL A 157 26.84 -17.71 16.98
N ARG A 158 27.74 -18.36 17.73
CA ARG A 158 27.63 -19.78 18.09
C ARG A 158 26.43 -20.10 18.97
N ASN A 159 26.01 -19.14 19.80
CA ASN A 159 24.76 -19.26 20.60
C ASN A 159 23.51 -18.86 19.80
N GLY A 160 23.62 -18.67 18.49
CA GLY A 160 22.50 -18.31 17.61
C GLY A 160 22.04 -16.87 17.74
N GLY A 161 22.88 -15.95 18.24
CA GLY A 161 22.59 -14.52 18.32
C GLY A 161 23.15 -13.73 17.15
N LEU A 162 22.71 -12.49 17.01
CA LEU A 162 23.22 -11.49 16.07
C LEU A 162 24.04 -10.43 16.81
N PRO A 163 25.34 -10.31 16.54
CA PRO A 163 26.17 -9.24 17.09
C PRO A 163 26.01 -7.95 16.29
N ILE A 164 25.83 -6.82 16.99
CA ILE A 164 25.72 -5.48 16.39
C ILE A 164 26.50 -4.51 17.28
N PRO A 165 27.62 -3.91 16.84
CA PRO A 165 28.29 -2.85 17.59
C PRO A 165 27.30 -1.73 17.93
N ALA A 166 27.11 -1.46 19.23
CA ALA A 166 26.21 -0.45 19.73
C ALA A 166 26.77 0.94 19.44
N HIS A 167 25.88 1.90 19.09
CA HIS A 167 26.24 3.31 18.81
C HIS A 167 27.67 3.46 18.24
N ALA A 168 27.97 2.66 17.19
CA ALA A 168 29.33 2.43 16.71
C ALA A 168 30.12 3.70 16.35
N ASP A 169 29.46 4.78 15.98
CA ASP A 169 30.01 6.11 15.65
C ASP A 169 30.02 7.09 16.84
N GLY A 170 29.56 6.66 18.00
CA GLY A 170 29.43 7.47 19.20
C GLY A 170 30.38 7.07 20.33
N GLU A 171 30.17 7.63 21.51
CA GLU A 171 30.90 7.29 22.72
C GLU A 171 30.77 5.80 23.05
N LYS A 172 31.87 5.16 23.42
CA LYS A 172 31.97 3.70 23.62
C LYS A 172 31.58 2.88 22.38
N GLY A 173 31.68 3.45 21.19
CA GLY A 173 31.43 2.76 19.92
C GLY A 173 32.70 2.13 19.35
N LEU A 174 32.58 0.97 18.71
CA LEU A 174 33.70 0.27 18.05
C LEU A 174 34.40 1.13 16.99
N LEU A 175 33.66 2.00 16.32
CA LEU A 175 34.10 2.86 15.22
C LEU A 175 34.15 4.34 15.63
N GLU A 176 34.09 4.64 16.93
CA GLU A 176 34.24 6.00 17.45
C GLU A 176 35.56 6.62 16.98
N VAL A 177 35.48 7.81 16.41
CA VAL A 177 36.67 8.51 15.91
C VAL A 177 37.25 9.48 16.95
N VAL A 178 38.57 9.62 16.93
CA VAL A 178 39.25 10.68 17.70
C VAL A 178 38.83 12.02 17.10
N PRO A 179 38.40 13.01 17.92
CA PRO A 179 37.94 14.30 17.45
C PRO A 179 38.88 14.96 16.42
N ASN A 180 38.29 15.53 15.37
CA ASN A 180 39.00 16.15 14.24
C ASN A 180 39.92 15.20 13.42
N THR A 181 39.69 13.90 13.51
CA THR A 181 40.39 12.91 12.71
C THR A 181 39.39 11.91 12.10
N LEU A 182 39.88 11.02 11.23
CA LEU A 182 39.14 9.82 10.76
C LEU A 182 39.71 8.52 11.36
N ARG A 183 40.53 8.63 12.40
CA ARG A 183 41.14 7.45 13.08
C ARG A 183 40.17 6.99 14.17
N CYS A 184 39.92 5.68 14.21
CA CYS A 184 39.21 5.09 15.34
C CYS A 184 39.97 5.26 16.66
N ARG A 185 39.23 5.43 17.74
CA ARG A 185 39.74 5.44 19.11
C ARG A 185 40.27 4.05 19.48
N ILE A 186 39.57 3.02 19.09
CA ILE A 186 39.98 1.61 19.20
C ILE A 186 41.07 1.33 18.16
N ASP A 187 42.08 0.52 18.49
CA ASP A 187 43.14 0.18 17.57
C ASP A 187 42.62 -0.58 16.33
N ALA A 188 43.27 -0.33 15.19
CA ALA A 188 42.80 -0.84 13.90
C ALA A 188 42.80 -2.37 13.81
N ASN A 189 43.65 -3.06 14.56
CA ASN A 189 43.70 -4.51 14.56
C ASN A 189 42.52 -5.12 15.30
N THR A 190 42.18 -4.58 16.47
CA THR A 190 40.96 -4.95 17.23
C THR A 190 39.71 -4.71 16.41
N VAL A 191 39.59 -3.53 15.77
CA VAL A 191 38.46 -3.23 14.89
C VAL A 191 38.36 -4.22 13.74
N ARG A 192 39.49 -4.51 13.08
CA ARG A 192 39.54 -5.48 11.97
C ARG A 192 39.10 -6.87 12.43
N GLN A 193 39.68 -7.37 13.50
CA GLN A 193 39.37 -8.69 14.06
C GLN A 193 37.88 -8.80 14.43
N ALA A 194 37.29 -7.76 15.01
CA ALA A 194 35.87 -7.76 15.36
C ALA A 194 34.96 -7.80 14.12
N ILE A 195 35.30 -7.01 13.10
CA ILE A 195 34.43 -6.86 11.90
C ILE A 195 34.56 -8.08 10.97
N GLU A 196 35.73 -8.71 10.90
CA GLU A 196 35.97 -9.85 10.02
C GLU A 196 35.40 -11.17 10.56
N VAL A 197 34.84 -11.19 11.79
CA VAL A 197 34.14 -12.37 12.30
C VAL A 197 32.94 -12.72 11.44
N PRO A 198 32.80 -13.95 10.93
CA PRO A 198 31.62 -14.37 10.19
C PRO A 198 30.34 -14.20 11.02
N GLY A 199 29.36 -13.48 10.48
CA GLY A 199 28.11 -13.19 11.17
C GLY A 199 27.98 -11.74 11.66
N MET A 200 29.02 -10.92 11.55
CA MET A 200 28.95 -9.47 11.72
C MET A 200 28.28 -8.86 10.48
N LEU A 201 27.00 -8.55 10.56
CA LEU A 201 26.17 -8.11 9.43
C LEU A 201 25.83 -6.61 9.46
N ALA A 202 25.80 -6.04 10.65
CA ALA A 202 25.32 -4.68 10.86
C ALA A 202 26.12 -3.94 11.94
N VAL A 203 25.95 -2.63 11.96
CA VAL A 203 26.37 -1.73 13.03
C VAL A 203 25.22 -0.79 13.38
N GLU A 204 25.08 -0.46 14.63
CA GLU A 204 24.22 0.66 15.01
C GLU A 204 25.00 1.96 14.78
N TRP A 205 24.46 2.79 13.87
CA TRP A 205 25.07 4.06 13.48
C TRP A 205 24.14 5.20 13.90
N ARG A 206 24.56 6.02 14.85
CA ARG A 206 23.66 7.02 15.48
C ARG A 206 23.25 8.14 14.53
N SER A 207 24.17 8.65 13.72
CA SER A 207 23.89 9.78 12.84
C SER A 207 24.48 9.58 11.44
N LEU A 208 23.65 9.71 10.43
CA LEU A 208 24.09 9.68 9.02
C LEU A 208 25.06 10.83 8.68
N ALA A 209 25.06 11.92 9.48
CA ALA A 209 26.00 13.02 9.33
C ALA A 209 27.41 12.71 9.87
N THR A 210 27.56 11.67 10.70
CA THR A 210 28.88 11.26 11.22
C THR A 210 29.74 10.71 10.09
N PRO A 211 30.94 11.28 9.81
CA PRO A 211 31.81 10.77 8.76
C PRO A 211 32.32 9.36 9.10
N LYS A 212 32.45 8.52 8.08
CA LYS A 212 32.98 7.18 8.25
C LYS A 212 34.48 7.24 8.57
N PRO A 213 34.97 6.44 9.53
CA PRO A 213 36.39 6.37 9.83
C PRO A 213 37.18 5.81 8.65
N GLN A 214 38.49 6.12 8.58
CA GLN A 214 39.36 5.69 7.49
C GLN A 214 39.31 4.17 7.28
N ILE A 215 39.28 3.38 8.35
CA ILE A 215 39.23 1.90 8.30
C ILE A 215 37.97 1.39 7.57
N TRP A 216 36.86 2.14 7.57
CA TRP A 216 35.68 1.78 6.81
C TRP A 216 35.94 1.70 5.30
N THR A 217 36.70 2.68 4.81
CA THR A 217 37.10 2.77 3.39
C THR A 217 38.20 1.76 3.07
N ASP A 218 39.19 1.63 3.95
CA ASP A 218 40.34 0.73 3.76
C ASP A 218 39.92 -0.74 3.66
N LEU A 219 38.95 -1.15 4.50
CA LEU A 219 38.40 -2.51 4.50
C LEU A 219 37.22 -2.68 3.54
N LYS A 220 36.78 -1.61 2.87
CA LYS A 220 35.59 -1.59 1.98
C LYS A 220 34.36 -2.20 2.66
N LEU A 221 34.09 -1.79 3.90
CA LEU A 221 33.03 -2.36 4.72
C LEU A 221 31.66 -2.17 4.08
N LYS A 222 30.88 -3.25 4.10
CA LYS A 222 29.51 -3.29 3.60
C LYS A 222 28.51 -3.66 4.72
N LEU A 223 28.76 -3.17 5.93
CA LEU A 223 27.89 -3.44 7.06
C LEU A 223 26.59 -2.63 6.95
N THR A 224 25.49 -3.28 7.21
CA THR A 224 24.17 -2.64 7.25
C THR A 224 24.08 -1.71 8.47
N GLN A 225 23.61 -0.48 8.26
CA GLN A 225 23.48 0.51 9.32
C GLN A 225 22.07 0.51 9.87
N VAL A 226 21.92 0.20 11.14
CA VAL A 226 20.65 0.28 11.88
C VAL A 226 20.68 1.43 12.86
N VAL A 227 19.54 1.81 13.41
CA VAL A 227 19.40 2.78 14.51
C VAL A 227 18.32 2.30 15.46
N GLY A 228 18.58 2.39 16.75
CA GLY A 228 17.63 2.22 17.83
C GLY A 228 17.41 3.52 18.61
N SER A 229 16.51 3.50 19.58
CA SER A 229 16.21 4.67 20.40
C SER A 229 17.27 4.91 21.49
N ASP A 230 17.95 3.86 21.91
CA ASP A 230 18.84 3.87 23.09
C ASP A 230 18.10 4.45 24.32
N CYS A 231 16.86 4.00 24.50
CA CYS A 231 15.91 4.56 25.45
C CYS A 231 16.23 4.14 26.88
N HIS A 232 16.74 5.08 27.68
CA HIS A 232 17.04 4.89 29.11
C HIS A 232 15.96 5.52 30.04
N SER A 233 14.97 6.18 29.48
CA SER A 233 13.81 6.70 30.19
C SER A 233 12.68 7.08 29.24
N PHE A 234 11.46 7.26 29.76
CA PHE A 234 10.34 7.76 28.92
C PHE A 234 10.27 9.30 28.87
N GLN A 235 11.35 9.96 29.26
CA GLN A 235 11.48 11.41 29.22
C GLN A 235 12.72 11.81 28.41
N GLY A 236 12.69 13.00 27.82
CA GLY A 236 13.82 13.51 27.03
C GLY A 236 13.68 13.20 25.55
N VAL A 237 14.82 13.04 24.87
CA VAL A 237 14.88 12.87 23.39
C VAL A 237 14.94 11.39 22.97
N ALA A 238 15.60 10.54 23.76
CA ALA A 238 15.72 9.10 23.53
C ALA A 238 14.55 8.36 24.18
N VAL A 239 13.40 8.40 23.52
CA VAL A 239 12.15 7.77 23.97
C VAL A 239 11.66 6.73 22.97
N PRO A 240 10.75 5.81 23.33
CA PRO A 240 10.21 4.84 22.39
C PRO A 240 9.72 5.49 21.10
N GLY A 241 10.22 5.03 19.96
CA GLY A 241 9.86 5.54 18.64
C GLY A 241 10.59 6.83 18.20
N SER A 242 11.49 7.40 19.02
CA SER A 242 12.33 8.55 18.61
C SER A 242 13.29 8.18 17.49
N SER A 243 13.82 6.98 17.52
CA SER A 243 14.64 6.37 16.47
C SER A 243 14.26 4.90 16.31
N TYR A 244 14.21 4.43 15.09
CA TYR A 244 13.91 3.04 14.75
C TYR A 244 14.41 2.71 13.36
N THR A 245 14.45 1.44 13.06
CA THR A 245 14.78 0.93 11.73
C THR A 245 13.60 0.15 11.18
N TRP A 246 13.20 0.43 9.95
CA TRP A 246 12.29 -0.42 9.22
C TRP A 246 13.03 -1.67 8.74
N VAL A 247 12.51 -2.83 9.09
CA VAL A 247 13.04 -4.15 8.73
C VAL A 247 11.99 -4.93 7.97
N LYS A 248 12.34 -5.41 6.77
CA LYS A 248 11.45 -6.21 5.94
C LYS A 248 11.62 -7.69 6.25
N MET A 249 10.59 -8.29 6.86
CA MET A 249 10.57 -9.70 7.26
C MET A 249 9.20 -10.31 6.99
N ALA A 250 9.16 -11.63 6.73
CA ALA A 250 7.91 -12.37 6.62
C ALA A 250 7.24 -12.53 8.00
N SER A 251 8.05 -12.81 9.02
CA SER A 251 7.64 -12.86 10.42
C SER A 251 8.76 -12.32 11.29
N PRO A 252 8.44 -11.74 12.47
CA PRO A 252 9.45 -11.31 13.43
C PRO A 252 10.17 -12.53 14.04
N SER A 253 11.34 -12.84 13.48
CA SER A 253 12.22 -13.91 13.89
C SER A 253 13.68 -13.51 13.70
N LEU A 254 14.60 -14.15 14.41
CA LEU A 254 16.01 -13.84 14.26
C LEU A 254 16.52 -14.14 12.85
N GLU A 255 16.04 -15.23 12.23
CA GLU A 255 16.39 -15.55 10.84
C GLU A 255 15.86 -14.52 9.85
N GLY A 256 14.62 -14.05 10.03
CA GLY A 256 14.06 -12.94 9.25
C GLY A 256 14.91 -11.67 9.37
N LEU A 257 15.33 -11.34 10.59
CA LEU A 257 16.22 -10.21 10.84
C LEU A 257 17.58 -10.41 10.17
N ARG A 258 18.19 -11.59 10.30
CA ARG A 258 19.48 -11.94 9.68
C ARG A 258 19.42 -11.79 8.15
N LEU A 259 18.37 -12.29 7.51
CA LEU A 259 18.16 -12.15 6.07
C LEU A 259 17.98 -10.70 5.65
N ALA A 260 17.23 -9.91 6.42
CA ALA A 260 17.04 -8.48 6.14
C ALA A 260 18.36 -7.69 6.24
N LEU A 261 19.19 -8.01 7.23
CA LEU A 261 20.51 -7.38 7.39
C LEU A 261 21.49 -7.78 6.28
N LEU A 262 21.42 -9.01 5.77
CA LEU A 262 22.19 -9.46 4.60
C LEU A 262 21.78 -8.76 3.31
N ASP A 263 20.47 -8.56 3.12
CA ASP A 263 19.90 -7.82 1.99
C ASP A 263 20.31 -6.34 2.02
N GLY A 264 20.41 -5.80 3.22
CA GLY A 264 21.00 -4.51 3.51
C GLY A 264 20.12 -3.30 3.25
N GLN A 265 20.82 -2.16 3.18
CA GLN A 265 20.26 -0.82 3.04
C GLN A 265 19.44 -0.70 1.74
N ASP A 266 18.33 0.04 1.81
CA ASP A 266 17.41 0.35 0.70
C ASP A 266 16.66 -0.85 0.09
N VAL A 267 17.02 -2.09 0.46
CA VAL A 267 16.35 -3.32 0.02
C VAL A 267 15.44 -3.87 1.11
N SER A 268 16.01 -4.21 2.26
CA SER A 268 15.25 -4.78 3.40
C SER A 268 15.45 -4.03 4.70
N ILE A 269 16.29 -3.00 4.71
CA ILE A 269 16.57 -2.11 5.84
C ILE A 269 16.40 -0.66 5.41
N ARG A 270 15.65 0.12 6.21
CA ARG A 270 15.53 1.58 6.08
C ARG A 270 15.52 2.23 7.45
N ARG A 271 16.27 3.28 7.62
CA ARG A 271 16.38 4.01 8.88
C ARG A 271 15.28 5.07 8.98
N SER A 272 14.86 5.38 10.21
CA SER A 272 13.89 6.47 10.48
C SER A 272 14.41 7.87 10.17
N ASP A 273 15.74 8.03 10.09
CA ASP A 273 16.45 9.30 9.86
C ASP A 273 17.00 9.45 8.43
N ASP A 274 16.57 8.62 7.47
CA ASP A 274 17.03 8.69 6.07
C ASP A 274 16.47 9.86 5.26
N GLY A 275 15.63 10.70 5.87
CA GLY A 275 15.02 11.89 5.27
C GLY A 275 13.82 11.58 4.35
N ASN A 276 13.51 10.33 4.12
CA ASN A 276 12.36 9.92 3.32
C ASN A 276 11.14 9.62 4.19
N HIS A 277 10.16 10.53 4.19
CA HIS A 277 8.85 10.25 4.78
C HIS A 277 8.08 9.27 3.88
N PHE A 278 8.27 8.01 4.17
CA PHE A 278 7.78 6.91 3.36
C PHE A 278 6.98 5.94 4.24
N ASP A 279 5.76 5.58 3.80
CA ASP A 279 5.04 4.44 4.37
C ASP A 279 5.43 3.18 3.61
N PRO A 280 6.34 2.35 4.16
CA PRO A 280 6.86 1.19 3.45
C PRO A 280 5.83 0.08 3.25
N ASN A 281 4.72 0.11 3.99
CA ASN A 281 3.62 -0.84 3.87
C ASN A 281 2.45 -0.30 3.03
N LYS A 282 2.63 0.86 2.35
CA LYS A 282 1.64 1.37 1.40
C LYS A 282 1.47 0.37 0.27
N LYS A 283 0.25 -0.15 0.13
CA LYS A 283 -0.08 -1.09 -0.93
C LYS A 283 -0.23 -0.35 -2.26
N PRO A 284 0.12 -0.99 -3.39
CA PRO A 284 -0.26 -0.48 -4.71
C PRO A 284 -1.78 -0.35 -4.83
N GLU A 285 -2.25 0.57 -5.66
CA GLU A 285 -3.68 0.73 -5.95
C GLU A 285 -4.28 -0.51 -6.64
N HIS A 286 -3.43 -1.24 -7.39
CA HIS A 286 -3.80 -2.46 -8.10
C HIS A 286 -2.77 -3.55 -7.81
N PHE A 287 -3.23 -4.70 -7.33
CA PHE A 287 -2.39 -5.89 -7.16
C PHE A 287 -3.23 -7.17 -7.19
N ILE A 288 -2.59 -8.27 -7.54
CA ILE A 288 -3.19 -9.61 -7.52
C ILE A 288 -3.06 -10.16 -6.10
N GLU A 289 -4.18 -10.52 -5.48
CA GLU A 289 -4.20 -11.14 -4.15
C GLU A 289 -3.93 -12.64 -4.22
N SER A 290 -4.57 -13.32 -5.19
CA SER A 290 -4.38 -14.75 -5.39
C SER A 290 -4.79 -15.19 -6.78
N ILE A 291 -4.30 -16.36 -7.19
CA ILE A 291 -4.79 -17.10 -8.35
C ILE A 291 -5.15 -18.52 -7.94
N GLU A 292 -6.32 -18.97 -8.34
CA GLU A 292 -6.82 -20.34 -8.21
C GLU A 292 -6.92 -20.96 -9.60
N ILE A 293 -6.26 -22.09 -9.80
CA ILE A 293 -6.23 -22.82 -11.07
C ILE A 293 -6.76 -24.23 -10.82
N ALA A 294 -7.85 -24.57 -11.44
CA ALA A 294 -8.48 -25.87 -11.34
C ALA A 294 -8.49 -26.60 -12.69
N ARG A 295 -8.16 -27.88 -12.64
CA ARG A 295 -8.37 -28.84 -13.74
C ARG A 295 -7.67 -28.45 -15.05
N THR A 296 -6.45 -27.92 -14.98
CA THR A 296 -5.57 -27.89 -16.15
C THR A 296 -4.84 -29.24 -16.29
N LYS A 297 -4.16 -29.46 -17.40
CA LYS A 297 -3.36 -30.67 -17.61
C LYS A 297 -2.18 -30.81 -16.63
N CYS A 298 -1.64 -29.70 -16.16
CA CYS A 298 -0.40 -29.66 -15.36
C CYS A 298 -0.59 -29.14 -13.92
N MET A 299 -1.73 -28.52 -13.59
CA MET A 299 -1.95 -27.88 -12.31
C MET A 299 -3.42 -27.99 -11.88
N GLY A 300 -3.66 -28.16 -10.57
CA GLY A 300 -5.01 -28.34 -10.04
C GLY A 300 -5.70 -29.61 -10.57
N LEU A 301 -4.98 -30.73 -10.62
CA LEU A 301 -5.42 -31.98 -11.25
C LEU A 301 -6.49 -32.72 -10.44
N GLY A 302 -6.51 -32.52 -9.12
CA GLY A 302 -7.44 -33.20 -8.21
C GLY A 302 -8.74 -32.43 -8.01
N THR A 303 -9.41 -32.75 -6.91
CA THR A 303 -10.60 -32.03 -6.44
C THR A 303 -10.28 -30.65 -5.87
N THR A 304 -9.07 -30.48 -5.35
CA THR A 304 -8.60 -29.20 -4.79
C THR A 304 -7.86 -28.40 -5.86
N PRO A 305 -8.29 -27.17 -6.14
CA PRO A 305 -7.56 -26.27 -7.04
C PRO A 305 -6.15 -25.95 -6.51
N ALA A 306 -5.23 -25.64 -7.42
CA ALA A 306 -3.96 -25.04 -7.06
C ALA A 306 -4.20 -23.57 -6.71
N LEU A 307 -3.95 -23.19 -5.46
CA LEU A 307 -4.06 -21.82 -4.96
C LEU A 307 -2.66 -21.24 -4.77
N LEU A 308 -2.42 -20.05 -5.32
CA LEU A 308 -1.25 -19.24 -5.08
C LEU A 308 -1.70 -17.89 -4.54
N GLU A 309 -1.25 -17.54 -3.36
CA GLU A 309 -1.49 -16.25 -2.72
C GLU A 309 -0.26 -15.36 -2.89
N PHE A 310 -0.48 -14.07 -3.10
CA PHE A 310 0.57 -13.11 -3.41
C PHE A 310 0.66 -11.98 -2.40
N ASN A 311 1.89 -11.55 -2.18
CA ASN A 311 2.15 -10.28 -1.52
C ASN A 311 1.78 -9.12 -2.46
N PRO A 312 1.26 -7.99 -1.97
CA PRO A 312 0.94 -6.83 -2.82
C PRO A 312 2.12 -6.24 -3.59
N CYS A 313 3.34 -6.47 -3.09
CA CYS A 313 4.56 -5.91 -3.67
C CYS A 313 5.27 -6.94 -4.56
N PHE A 314 6.45 -7.38 -4.19
CA PHE A 314 7.28 -8.29 -5.00
C PHE A 314 7.02 -9.75 -4.62
N ASN A 315 6.86 -10.62 -5.64
CA ASN A 315 6.72 -12.07 -5.48
C ASN A 315 7.67 -12.79 -6.42
N ALA A 316 8.27 -13.88 -5.96
CA ALA A 316 9.09 -14.76 -6.76
C ALA A 316 8.47 -16.16 -6.83
N ILE A 317 8.24 -16.66 -8.04
CA ILE A 317 7.80 -18.04 -8.29
C ILE A 317 9.01 -18.86 -8.70
N VAL A 318 9.47 -19.74 -7.82
CA VAL A 318 10.64 -20.58 -8.05
C VAL A 318 10.23 -22.05 -8.24
N GLY A 319 11.04 -22.81 -8.98
CA GLY A 319 10.78 -24.23 -9.21
C GLY A 319 11.56 -24.77 -10.41
N GLY A 320 11.69 -26.06 -10.50
CA GLY A 320 12.35 -26.78 -11.59
C GLY A 320 11.63 -26.65 -12.94
N ARG A 321 12.20 -27.26 -13.99
CA ARG A 321 11.55 -27.35 -15.30
C ARG A 321 10.26 -28.19 -15.20
N GLY A 322 9.18 -27.75 -15.81
CA GLY A 322 7.90 -28.48 -15.83
C GLY A 322 7.00 -28.31 -14.60
N THR A 323 7.40 -27.55 -13.58
CA THR A 323 6.61 -27.38 -12.34
C THR A 323 5.41 -26.42 -12.46
N GLY A 324 5.12 -25.91 -13.66
CA GLY A 324 3.92 -25.09 -13.88
C GLY A 324 4.12 -23.57 -13.76
N LYS A 325 5.36 -23.05 -13.61
CA LYS A 325 5.61 -21.60 -13.53
C LYS A 325 4.98 -20.82 -14.69
N SER A 326 5.19 -21.28 -15.92
CA SER A 326 4.59 -20.65 -17.11
C SER A 326 3.07 -20.81 -17.17
N THR A 327 2.52 -21.86 -16.56
CA THR A 327 1.07 -22.07 -16.46
C THR A 327 0.39 -20.95 -15.71
N VAL A 328 1.01 -20.42 -14.64
CA VAL A 328 0.50 -19.29 -13.88
C VAL A 328 0.40 -18.03 -14.76
N ILE A 329 1.44 -17.74 -15.55
CA ILE A 329 1.44 -16.59 -16.48
C ILE A 329 0.38 -16.76 -17.58
N HIS A 330 0.25 -17.96 -18.12
CA HIS A 330 -0.78 -18.25 -19.12
C HIS A 330 -2.20 -18.15 -18.54
N ALA A 331 -2.41 -18.62 -17.30
CA ALA A 331 -3.69 -18.52 -16.61
C ALA A 331 -4.06 -17.05 -16.32
N LEU A 332 -3.11 -16.23 -15.87
CA LEU A 332 -3.31 -14.79 -15.72
C LEU A 332 -3.68 -14.12 -17.06
N ARG A 333 -2.99 -14.50 -18.14
CA ARG A 333 -3.26 -13.98 -19.49
C ARG A 333 -4.69 -14.24 -19.92
N ILE A 334 -5.19 -15.44 -19.67
CA ILE A 334 -6.58 -15.84 -19.96
C ILE A 334 -7.55 -15.04 -19.07
N ALA A 335 -7.36 -15.05 -17.76
CA ALA A 335 -8.28 -14.40 -16.83
C ALA A 335 -8.43 -12.88 -17.08
N TYR A 336 -7.36 -12.22 -17.52
CA TYR A 336 -7.33 -10.80 -17.84
C TYR A 336 -7.66 -10.45 -19.30
N ARG A 337 -7.98 -11.44 -20.14
CA ARG A 337 -8.27 -11.29 -21.59
C ARG A 337 -7.11 -10.58 -22.32
N ARG A 338 -5.88 -11.10 -22.12
CA ARG A 338 -4.64 -10.58 -22.72
C ARG A 338 -4.03 -11.53 -23.77
N GLU A 339 -4.83 -12.42 -24.32
CA GLU A 339 -4.41 -13.44 -25.29
C GLU A 339 -3.85 -12.80 -26.56
N GLN A 340 -4.47 -11.71 -27.02
CA GLN A 340 -4.10 -11.01 -28.24
C GLN A 340 -2.83 -10.16 -28.13
N GLU A 341 -2.25 -10.01 -26.92
CA GLU A 341 -1.01 -9.27 -26.73
C GLU A 341 0.24 -10.05 -27.14
N LEU A 342 0.08 -11.34 -27.45
CA LEU A 342 1.17 -12.17 -27.98
C LEU A 342 1.07 -12.24 -29.50
N PRO A 343 2.12 -11.80 -30.24
CA PRO A 343 2.19 -12.02 -31.68
C PRO A 343 2.15 -13.52 -31.98
N GLY A 344 1.22 -13.94 -32.85
CA GLY A 344 0.98 -15.36 -33.13
C GLY A 344 2.19 -16.11 -33.73
N ASN A 345 3.07 -15.39 -34.40
CA ASN A 345 4.32 -15.90 -35.00
C ASN A 345 5.50 -15.94 -34.02
N SER A 346 5.36 -15.37 -32.81
CA SER A 346 6.41 -15.43 -31.79
C SER A 346 6.45 -16.80 -31.11
N GLU A 347 7.61 -17.20 -30.57
CA GLU A 347 7.77 -18.41 -29.77
C GLU A 347 6.83 -18.42 -28.56
N ALA A 348 6.71 -17.26 -27.90
CA ALA A 348 5.79 -17.08 -26.77
C ALA A 348 4.33 -17.24 -27.20
N GLY A 349 3.93 -16.71 -28.36
CA GLY A 349 2.60 -16.85 -28.93
C GLY A 349 2.27 -18.30 -29.30
N GLN A 350 3.21 -19.01 -29.92
CA GLN A 350 3.04 -20.43 -30.26
C GLN A 350 2.95 -21.30 -28.99
N THR A 351 3.75 -21.01 -27.97
CA THR A 351 3.72 -21.73 -26.69
C THR A 351 2.39 -21.51 -25.97
N PHE A 352 1.90 -20.27 -25.95
CA PHE A 352 0.59 -19.95 -25.40
C PHE A 352 -0.54 -20.61 -26.19
N SER A 353 -0.49 -20.58 -27.51
CA SER A 353 -1.50 -21.22 -28.38
C SER A 353 -1.58 -22.73 -28.14
N ARG A 354 -0.43 -23.40 -27.94
CA ARG A 354 -0.41 -24.81 -27.53
C ARG A 354 -1.06 -25.02 -26.17
N PHE A 355 -0.72 -24.20 -25.19
CA PHE A 355 -1.32 -24.25 -23.85
C PHE A 355 -2.84 -24.04 -23.89
N TYR A 356 -3.33 -23.09 -24.69
CA TYR A 356 -4.74 -22.70 -24.77
C TYR A 356 -5.64 -23.76 -25.40
N LYS A 357 -5.06 -24.76 -26.04
CA LYS A 357 -5.83 -25.89 -26.60
C LYS A 357 -6.38 -26.79 -25.49
N VAL A 358 -7.61 -27.27 -25.68
CA VAL A 358 -8.22 -28.27 -24.80
C VAL A 358 -7.67 -29.66 -25.17
N ALA A 359 -7.02 -30.32 -24.21
CA ALA A 359 -6.51 -31.68 -24.38
C ALA A 359 -7.66 -32.66 -24.40
N LYS A 360 -7.75 -33.47 -25.47
CA LYS A 360 -8.76 -34.54 -25.65
C LYS A 360 -8.40 -35.80 -24.86
N ASN A 361 -7.11 -36.03 -24.65
CA ASN A 361 -6.58 -37.17 -23.90
C ASN A 361 -5.26 -36.83 -23.23
N LYS A 362 -4.69 -37.76 -22.44
CA LYS A 362 -3.47 -37.57 -21.66
C LYS A 362 -2.23 -37.23 -22.52
N ASN A 363 -2.19 -37.68 -23.76
CA ASN A 363 -1.04 -37.52 -24.66
C ASN A 363 -1.18 -36.30 -25.60
N ASP A 364 -2.31 -35.65 -25.60
CA ASP A 364 -2.57 -34.46 -26.43
C ASP A 364 -1.75 -33.24 -25.99
N GLU A 365 -1.43 -32.34 -26.91
CA GLU A 365 -0.61 -31.15 -26.65
C GLU A 365 -1.31 -30.06 -25.85
N GLY A 366 -2.62 -30.09 -25.67
CA GLY A 366 -3.38 -29.03 -24.95
C GLY A 366 -2.99 -28.91 -23.47
N GLY A 367 -3.00 -27.71 -22.95
CA GLY A 367 -2.80 -27.41 -21.51
C GLY A 367 -4.09 -27.33 -20.71
N LEU A 368 -5.22 -27.10 -21.38
CA LEU A 368 -6.53 -26.96 -20.78
C LEU A 368 -7.33 -28.25 -20.86
N ARG A 369 -8.36 -28.38 -20.02
CA ARG A 369 -9.39 -29.40 -20.06
C ARG A 369 -10.75 -28.73 -20.28
N SER A 370 -11.76 -29.51 -20.69
CA SER A 370 -13.12 -28.99 -20.92
C SER A 370 -13.75 -28.33 -19.70
N ASP A 371 -13.30 -28.67 -18.51
CA ASP A 371 -13.77 -28.18 -17.21
C ASP A 371 -12.76 -27.29 -16.47
N THR A 372 -11.72 -26.82 -17.17
CA THR A 372 -10.73 -25.92 -16.58
C THR A 372 -11.40 -24.62 -16.09
N GLN A 373 -11.06 -24.24 -14.86
CA GLN A 373 -11.47 -22.98 -14.26
C GLN A 373 -10.26 -22.21 -13.72
N ILE A 374 -10.26 -20.91 -13.92
CA ILE A 374 -9.25 -19.98 -13.42
C ILE A 374 -9.99 -18.87 -12.68
N LYS A 375 -9.60 -18.59 -11.44
CA LYS A 375 -10.09 -17.45 -10.66
C LYS A 375 -8.91 -16.62 -10.20
N VAL A 376 -8.99 -15.31 -10.39
CA VAL A 376 -7.96 -14.37 -9.92
C VAL A 376 -8.62 -13.34 -9.01
N ARG A 377 -8.15 -13.27 -7.75
CA ARG A 377 -8.54 -12.19 -6.86
C ARG A 377 -7.61 -11.01 -7.07
N VAL A 378 -8.21 -9.85 -7.25
CA VAL A 378 -7.51 -8.60 -7.57
C VAL A 378 -8.01 -7.53 -6.62
N ASN A 379 -7.11 -6.84 -5.95
CA ASN A 379 -7.44 -5.60 -5.28
C ASN A 379 -7.27 -4.44 -6.26
N ARG A 380 -8.28 -3.60 -6.32
CA ARG A 380 -8.26 -2.37 -7.08
C ARG A 380 -8.90 -1.26 -6.25
N ASP A 381 -8.13 -0.21 -5.96
CA ASP A 381 -8.60 0.97 -5.22
C ASP A 381 -9.26 0.61 -3.87
N GLY A 382 -8.71 -0.43 -3.21
CA GLY A 382 -9.22 -0.93 -1.93
C GLY A 382 -10.41 -1.89 -2.02
N LEU A 383 -10.95 -2.15 -3.21
CA LEU A 383 -12.01 -3.14 -3.45
C LEU A 383 -11.42 -4.45 -3.98
N SER A 384 -11.87 -5.58 -3.44
CA SER A 384 -11.47 -6.90 -3.92
C SER A 384 -12.44 -7.39 -4.99
N TYR A 385 -11.90 -7.71 -6.16
CA TYR A 385 -12.62 -8.29 -7.28
C TYR A 385 -12.16 -9.73 -7.49
N ARG A 386 -13.01 -10.54 -8.14
CA ARG A 386 -12.70 -11.88 -8.59
C ARG A 386 -12.98 -11.99 -10.08
N LEU A 387 -11.92 -12.15 -10.88
CA LEU A 387 -12.00 -12.45 -12.30
C LEU A 387 -12.08 -13.95 -12.46
N ILE A 388 -13.12 -14.45 -13.10
CA ILE A 388 -13.37 -15.87 -13.30
C ILE A 388 -13.33 -16.16 -14.79
N TRP A 389 -12.67 -17.24 -15.18
CA TRP A 389 -12.74 -17.81 -16.50
C TRP A 389 -13.02 -19.32 -16.44
N GLN A 390 -13.90 -19.80 -17.30
CA GLN A 390 -14.27 -21.20 -17.38
C GLN A 390 -14.32 -21.66 -18.82
N GLN A 391 -13.72 -22.83 -19.10
CA GLN A 391 -13.66 -23.40 -20.43
C GLN A 391 -15.01 -23.96 -20.89
N ASN A 392 -15.90 -24.35 -19.98
CA ASN A 392 -17.19 -25.03 -20.26
C ASN A 392 -18.27 -24.15 -20.92
N GLY A 393 -17.90 -23.08 -21.61
CA GLY A 393 -18.82 -22.19 -22.31
C GLY A 393 -19.35 -21.01 -21.49
N GLN A 394 -19.08 -20.95 -20.19
CA GLN A 394 -19.48 -19.79 -19.36
C GLN A 394 -18.56 -18.56 -19.57
N GLY A 395 -17.36 -18.77 -20.13
CA GLY A 395 -16.43 -17.71 -20.49
C GLY A 395 -15.92 -16.94 -19.28
N HIS A 396 -15.94 -15.59 -19.38
CA HIS A 396 -15.45 -14.69 -18.34
C HIS A 396 -16.59 -14.11 -17.50
N ALA A 397 -16.33 -13.97 -16.19
CA ALA A 397 -17.21 -13.27 -15.26
C ALA A 397 -16.40 -12.39 -14.31
N VAL A 398 -17.00 -11.31 -13.80
CA VAL A 398 -16.43 -10.42 -12.80
C VAL A 398 -17.34 -10.39 -11.60
N GLU A 399 -16.77 -10.62 -10.44
CA GLU A 399 -17.45 -10.48 -9.16
C GLU A 399 -16.71 -9.46 -8.29
N VAL A 400 -17.44 -8.82 -7.38
CA VAL A 400 -16.92 -7.85 -6.40
C VAL A 400 -17.26 -8.33 -4.99
N TRP A 401 -16.35 -8.10 -4.05
CA TRP A 401 -16.55 -8.45 -2.64
C TRP A 401 -17.56 -7.49 -2.00
N ASP A 402 -18.61 -8.06 -1.43
CA ASP A 402 -19.60 -7.34 -0.63
C ASP A 402 -19.32 -7.56 0.85
N ALA A 403 -18.89 -6.50 1.54
CA ALA A 403 -18.55 -6.54 2.95
C ALA A 403 -19.77 -6.79 3.85
N SER A 404 -20.97 -6.43 3.41
CA SER A 404 -22.20 -6.61 4.19
C SER A 404 -22.64 -8.07 4.28
N THR A 405 -22.43 -8.84 3.19
CA THR A 405 -22.77 -10.27 3.11
C THR A 405 -21.54 -11.18 3.24
N GLN A 406 -20.34 -10.60 3.35
CA GLN A 406 -19.05 -11.31 3.37
C GLN A 406 -18.92 -12.34 2.25
N SER A 407 -19.37 -11.97 1.04
CA SER A 407 -19.36 -12.84 -0.13
C SER A 407 -19.08 -12.08 -1.42
N PHE A 408 -18.62 -12.81 -2.44
CA PHE A 408 -18.49 -12.26 -3.78
C PHE A 408 -19.84 -12.28 -4.50
N LYS A 409 -20.23 -11.15 -5.10
CA LYS A 409 -21.43 -11.00 -5.91
C LYS A 409 -21.07 -10.60 -7.34
N PRO A 410 -21.88 -10.97 -8.34
CA PRO A 410 -21.68 -10.48 -9.69
C PRO A 410 -21.59 -8.96 -9.72
N ASP A 411 -20.55 -8.45 -10.39
CA ASP A 411 -20.39 -7.01 -10.54
C ASP A 411 -21.31 -6.49 -11.67
N GLN A 412 -21.75 -5.24 -11.53
CA GLN A 412 -22.59 -4.57 -12.53
C GLN A 412 -21.90 -4.49 -13.90
N SER A 413 -20.59 -4.27 -13.91
CA SER A 413 -19.78 -4.28 -15.12
C SER A 413 -19.02 -5.59 -15.26
N GLN A 414 -19.25 -6.30 -16.37
CA GLN A 414 -18.51 -7.51 -16.72
C GLN A 414 -17.28 -7.24 -17.61
N ALA A 415 -16.93 -5.97 -17.82
CA ALA A 415 -15.81 -5.58 -18.67
C ALA A 415 -14.46 -5.93 -18.02
N ILE A 416 -13.64 -6.71 -18.74
CA ILE A 416 -12.24 -6.97 -18.40
C ILE A 416 -11.39 -6.36 -19.51
N ASN A 417 -10.80 -5.20 -19.24
CA ASN A 417 -9.97 -4.46 -20.17
C ASN A 417 -8.77 -3.80 -19.47
N LYS A 418 -7.87 -3.17 -20.25
CA LYS A 418 -6.63 -2.54 -19.74
C LYS A 418 -6.88 -1.36 -18.80
N GLN A 419 -7.94 -0.62 -19.03
CA GLN A 419 -8.28 0.57 -18.23
C GLN A 419 -8.84 0.16 -16.87
N ARG A 420 -9.63 -0.90 -16.84
CA ARG A 420 -10.26 -1.35 -15.60
C ARG A 420 -9.36 -2.24 -14.75
N PHE A 421 -8.70 -3.21 -15.37
CA PHE A 421 -7.79 -4.14 -14.70
C PHE A 421 -6.42 -4.07 -15.38
N ALA A 422 -5.63 -3.08 -14.96
CA ALA A 422 -4.29 -2.87 -15.50
C ALA A 422 -3.37 -4.04 -15.11
N LEU A 423 -2.78 -4.68 -16.10
CA LEU A 423 -1.79 -5.74 -15.92
C LEU A 423 -0.86 -5.77 -17.12
N ARG A 424 0.44 -5.92 -16.88
CA ARG A 424 1.45 -6.21 -17.89
C ARG A 424 1.94 -7.63 -17.72
N LEU A 425 1.92 -8.40 -18.79
CA LEU A 425 2.34 -9.78 -18.79
C LEU A 425 3.45 -9.99 -19.81
N PHE A 426 4.56 -10.53 -19.36
CA PHE A 426 5.66 -10.92 -20.22
C PHE A 426 5.85 -12.43 -20.12
N SER A 427 5.81 -13.11 -21.25
CA SER A 427 6.17 -14.53 -21.35
C SER A 427 7.69 -14.68 -21.44
N GLN A 428 8.19 -15.88 -21.20
CA GLN A 428 9.61 -16.18 -21.32
C GLN A 428 10.11 -15.79 -22.73
N GLY A 429 11.26 -15.13 -22.80
CA GLY A 429 11.85 -14.62 -24.04
C GLY A 429 11.32 -13.26 -24.50
N GLN A 430 10.14 -12.81 -24.11
CA GLN A 430 9.62 -11.49 -24.53
C GLN A 430 10.48 -10.32 -24.03
N ILE A 431 10.98 -10.37 -22.79
CA ILE A 431 11.85 -9.33 -22.24
C ILE A 431 13.18 -9.29 -23.01
N ALA A 432 13.73 -10.47 -23.34
CA ALA A 432 14.94 -10.56 -24.15
C ALA A 432 14.72 -10.03 -25.58
N ALA A 433 13.57 -10.34 -26.19
CA ALA A 433 13.19 -9.81 -27.50
C ALA A 433 13.01 -8.28 -27.46
N LEU A 434 12.37 -7.72 -26.41
CA LEU A 434 12.27 -6.29 -26.21
C LEU A 434 13.64 -5.59 -26.12
N ALA A 435 14.64 -6.29 -25.54
CA ALA A 435 16.00 -5.76 -25.45
C ALA A 435 16.76 -5.88 -26.78
N SER A 436 16.45 -6.88 -27.64
CA SER A 436 17.08 -7.12 -28.94
C SER A 436 16.44 -6.33 -30.09
N ASP A 437 15.14 -6.05 -30.03
CA ASP A 437 14.37 -5.38 -31.10
C ASP A 437 14.58 -3.83 -31.14
N GLY A 438 15.54 -3.33 -30.38
CA GLY A 438 15.95 -1.93 -30.39
C GLY A 438 15.30 -1.07 -29.31
N HIS A 439 15.84 0.12 -29.18
CA HIS A 439 15.52 1.09 -28.10
C HIS A 439 14.03 1.49 -28.06
N GLN A 440 13.29 1.38 -29.15
CA GLN A 440 11.91 1.87 -29.25
C GLN A 440 10.90 1.00 -28.48
N ALA A 441 11.09 -0.31 -28.48
CA ALA A 441 10.25 -1.23 -27.70
C ALA A 441 10.48 -1.04 -26.19
N LEU A 442 11.74 -0.85 -25.81
CA LEU A 442 12.11 -0.56 -24.42
C LEU A 442 11.59 0.81 -23.97
N LEU A 443 11.71 1.84 -24.82
CA LEU A 443 11.16 3.18 -24.57
C LEU A 443 9.65 3.12 -24.35
N THR A 444 8.91 2.33 -25.12
CA THR A 444 7.46 2.17 -24.91
C THR A 444 7.14 1.61 -23.53
N VAL A 445 7.93 0.66 -23.04
CA VAL A 445 7.75 0.10 -21.68
C VAL A 445 8.09 1.14 -20.59
N ILE A 446 9.14 1.92 -20.83
CA ILE A 446 9.56 3.02 -19.94
C ILE A 446 8.51 4.13 -19.93
N ASP A 447 8.04 4.55 -21.08
CA ASP A 447 7.01 5.58 -21.25
C ASP A 447 5.71 5.18 -20.54
N ASP A 448 5.31 3.95 -20.72
CA ASP A 448 4.15 3.43 -20.01
C ASP A 448 4.36 3.36 -18.49
N ALA A 449 5.57 2.96 -18.03
CA ALA A 449 5.89 2.92 -16.59
C ALA A 449 5.95 4.32 -15.98
N ALA A 450 6.44 5.31 -16.73
CA ALA A 450 6.51 6.70 -16.34
C ALA A 450 5.14 7.44 -16.47
N ARG A 451 4.07 6.75 -16.89
CA ARG A 451 2.73 7.33 -17.13
C ARG A 451 2.76 8.50 -18.14
N THR A 452 3.69 8.46 -19.12
CA THR A 452 3.79 9.49 -20.15
C THR A 452 2.59 9.51 -21.10
N SER A 453 1.74 8.48 -21.06
CA SER A 453 0.46 8.43 -21.79
C SER A 453 -0.43 9.65 -21.51
N ASP A 454 -0.45 10.15 -20.28
CA ASP A 454 -1.26 11.31 -19.89
C ASP A 454 -0.71 12.58 -20.53
N HIS A 455 0.61 12.73 -20.55
CA HIS A 455 1.29 13.84 -21.26
C HIS A 455 1.11 13.76 -22.77
N ARG A 456 1.15 12.56 -23.35
CA ARG A 456 0.88 12.34 -24.77
C ARG A 456 -0.57 12.68 -25.11
N THR A 457 -1.54 12.27 -24.29
CA THR A 457 -2.95 12.62 -24.47
C THR A 457 -3.17 14.12 -24.35
N ALA A 458 -2.55 14.78 -23.37
CA ALA A 458 -2.60 16.22 -23.20
C ALA A 458 -1.96 16.95 -24.40
N PHE A 459 -0.84 16.46 -24.93
CA PHE A 459 -0.19 16.99 -26.13
C PHE A 459 -1.09 16.88 -27.37
N GLU A 460 -1.66 15.71 -27.65
CA GLU A 460 -2.55 15.51 -28.80
C GLU A 460 -3.83 16.34 -28.67
N SER A 461 -4.37 16.50 -27.48
CA SER A 461 -5.50 17.39 -27.19
C SER A 461 -5.14 18.87 -27.47
N ALA A 462 -4.00 19.33 -26.95
CA ALA A 462 -3.50 20.69 -27.20
C ALA A 462 -3.21 20.95 -28.68
N LYS A 463 -2.61 19.98 -29.39
CA LYS A 463 -2.38 20.03 -30.83
C LYS A 463 -3.69 20.11 -31.61
N SER A 464 -4.68 19.31 -31.27
CA SER A 464 -6.00 19.36 -31.89
C SER A 464 -6.69 20.71 -31.66
N ALA A 465 -6.65 21.25 -30.44
CA ALA A 465 -7.16 22.59 -30.13
C ALA A 465 -6.43 23.68 -30.90
N PHE A 466 -5.11 23.59 -31.02
CA PHE A 466 -4.32 24.53 -31.81
C PHE A 466 -4.73 24.52 -33.31
N LEU A 467 -4.84 23.33 -33.91
CA LEU A 467 -5.24 23.19 -35.32
C LEU A 467 -6.68 23.69 -35.53
N ALA A 468 -7.59 23.45 -34.60
CA ALA A 468 -8.95 23.98 -34.66
C ALA A 468 -8.95 25.52 -34.61
N THR A 469 -8.20 26.11 -33.70
CA THR A 469 -8.05 27.57 -33.59
C THR A 469 -7.43 28.16 -34.84
N GLN A 470 -6.42 27.50 -35.41
CA GLN A 470 -5.80 27.92 -36.68
C GLN A 470 -6.79 27.90 -37.85
N ALA A 471 -7.65 26.87 -37.90
CA ALA A 471 -8.71 26.80 -38.90
C ALA A 471 -9.73 27.95 -38.74
N GLN A 472 -10.14 28.26 -37.51
CA GLN A 472 -11.02 29.40 -37.22
C GLN A 472 -10.40 30.73 -37.59
N LEU A 473 -9.09 30.92 -37.34
CA LEU A 473 -8.37 32.12 -37.74
C LEU A 473 -8.37 32.29 -39.26
N ARG A 474 -8.13 31.21 -40.02
CA ARG A 474 -8.19 31.25 -41.50
C ARG A 474 -9.59 31.60 -42.02
N GLU A 475 -10.64 31.05 -41.36
CA GLU A 475 -12.02 31.38 -41.72
C GLU A 475 -12.34 32.85 -41.46
N LEU A 476 -11.91 33.36 -40.28
CA LEU A 476 -12.08 34.79 -39.95
C LEU A 476 -11.31 35.72 -40.91
N ASP A 477 -10.08 35.35 -41.31
CA ASP A 477 -9.31 36.10 -42.28
C ASP A 477 -9.99 36.15 -43.65
N ASN A 478 -10.58 35.03 -44.10
CA ASN A 478 -11.37 34.97 -45.30
C ASN A 478 -12.65 35.86 -45.23
N LYS A 479 -13.34 35.84 -44.06
CA LYS A 479 -14.49 36.71 -43.80
C LYS A 479 -14.05 38.19 -43.81
N LEU A 480 -12.90 38.51 -43.24
CA LEU A 480 -12.34 39.86 -43.24
C LEU A 480 -12.00 40.36 -44.65
N LYS A 481 -11.43 39.49 -45.50
CA LYS A 481 -11.17 39.79 -46.93
C LYS A 481 -12.48 40.06 -47.72
N ALA A 482 -13.59 39.40 -47.34
CA ALA A 482 -14.87 39.61 -47.93
C ALA A 482 -15.62 40.89 -47.44
N ARG A 483 -15.06 41.59 -46.45
CA ARG A 483 -15.70 42.71 -45.74
C ARG A 483 -16.08 43.84 -46.71
N GLU A 484 -15.19 44.20 -47.62
CA GLU A 484 -15.48 45.30 -48.58
C GLU A 484 -16.66 44.99 -49.50
N ALA A 485 -16.70 43.76 -50.02
CA ALA A 485 -17.82 43.32 -50.85
C ALA A 485 -19.16 43.29 -50.08
N LEU A 486 -19.12 42.86 -48.80
CA LEU A 486 -20.29 42.88 -47.94
C LEU A 486 -20.75 44.30 -47.60
N GLU A 487 -19.82 45.24 -47.39
CA GLU A 487 -20.13 46.64 -47.13
C GLU A 487 -20.76 47.31 -48.34
N GLN A 488 -20.24 47.03 -49.55
CA GLN A 488 -20.86 47.49 -50.82
C GLN A 488 -22.28 46.91 -50.95
N ASN A 489 -22.44 45.63 -50.69
CA ASN A 489 -23.77 44.98 -50.73
C ASN A 489 -24.71 45.59 -49.72
N ARG A 490 -24.23 45.88 -48.49
CA ARG A 490 -25.00 46.59 -47.47
C ARG A 490 -25.49 47.95 -47.93
N GLN A 491 -24.61 48.76 -48.58
CA GLN A 491 -24.94 50.07 -49.09
C GLN A 491 -25.99 49.99 -50.21
N ASP A 492 -25.89 48.96 -51.06
CA ASP A 492 -26.88 48.72 -52.10
C ASP A 492 -28.26 48.33 -51.56
N VAL A 493 -28.26 47.46 -50.49
CA VAL A 493 -29.50 47.11 -49.81
C VAL A 493 -30.13 48.32 -49.11
N VAL A 494 -29.32 49.18 -48.48
CA VAL A 494 -29.80 50.42 -47.83
C VAL A 494 -30.39 51.36 -48.88
N ARG A 495 -29.76 51.52 -50.07
CA ARG A 495 -30.32 52.31 -51.15
C ARG A 495 -31.65 51.77 -51.69
N LYS A 496 -31.76 50.44 -51.81
CA LYS A 496 -33.01 49.79 -52.20
C LYS A 496 -34.08 49.99 -51.12
N LEU A 497 -33.74 49.84 -49.83
CA LEU A 497 -34.63 50.06 -48.72
C LEU A 497 -35.20 51.49 -48.68
N ALA A 498 -34.31 52.48 -48.83
CA ALA A 498 -34.72 53.89 -48.90
C ALA A 498 -35.71 54.16 -50.02
N ARG A 499 -35.61 53.50 -51.20
CA ARG A 499 -36.62 53.61 -52.28
C ARG A 499 -37.97 53.01 -51.88
N PHE A 500 -37.97 51.91 -51.10
CA PHE A 500 -39.20 51.30 -50.58
C PHE A 500 -39.86 52.14 -49.45
N GLU A 501 -39.01 52.83 -48.65
CA GLU A 501 -39.47 53.72 -47.60
C GLU A 501 -40.22 54.97 -48.18
N VAL A 502 -39.62 55.54 -49.27
CA VAL A 502 -40.28 56.65 -50.00
C VAL A 502 -41.57 56.23 -50.69
N ALA A 503 -41.78 54.94 -51.00
CA ALA A 503 -43.00 54.39 -51.64
C ALA A 503 -44.08 53.92 -50.66
N ASP A 504 -44.03 54.33 -49.37
CA ASP A 504 -44.98 54.05 -48.30
C ASP A 504 -45.15 52.57 -47.89
N HIS A 505 -44.24 51.70 -48.39
CA HIS A 505 -44.18 50.31 -47.95
C HIS A 505 -43.58 50.15 -46.57
N ALA A 506 -42.89 51.18 -46.03
CA ALA A 506 -42.15 51.13 -44.75
C ALA A 506 -43.10 50.88 -43.54
N SER A 507 -44.30 51.42 -43.56
CA SER A 507 -45.26 51.25 -42.48
C SER A 507 -45.79 49.81 -42.36
N ILE A 508 -46.02 49.18 -43.53
CA ILE A 508 -46.52 47.78 -43.58
C ILE A 508 -45.41 46.84 -43.13
N LEU A 509 -44.17 47.02 -43.58
CA LEU A 509 -43.04 46.20 -43.17
C LEU A 509 -42.70 46.33 -41.67
N LYS A 510 -42.77 47.57 -41.15
CA LYS A 510 -42.56 47.85 -39.73
C LYS A 510 -43.65 47.21 -38.84
N ASN A 511 -44.89 47.26 -39.27
CA ASN A 511 -45.97 46.58 -38.60
C ASN A 511 -45.82 45.07 -38.65
N TYR A 512 -45.48 44.51 -39.79
CA TYR A 512 -45.16 43.06 -39.93
C TYR A 512 -44.02 42.60 -39.01
N GLN A 513 -42.93 43.33 -38.97
CA GLN A 513 -41.78 43.02 -38.11
C GLN A 513 -42.16 43.10 -36.62
N ARG A 514 -42.95 44.09 -36.24
CA ARG A 514 -43.46 44.24 -34.87
C ARG A 514 -44.35 43.06 -34.48
N THR A 515 -45.28 42.70 -35.33
CA THR A 515 -46.21 41.57 -35.08
C THR A 515 -45.43 40.26 -35.00
N SER A 516 -44.47 40.04 -35.91
CA SER A 516 -43.64 38.83 -35.91
C SER A 516 -42.74 38.70 -34.67
N ARG A 517 -42.29 39.82 -34.07
CA ARG A 517 -41.57 39.82 -32.79
C ARG A 517 -42.53 39.52 -31.62
N GLN A 518 -43.72 40.08 -31.65
CA GLN A 518 -44.74 39.84 -30.63
C GLN A 518 -45.17 38.36 -30.62
N THR A 519 -45.39 37.77 -31.80
CA THR A 519 -45.72 36.35 -31.92
C THR A 519 -44.63 35.46 -31.32
N ARG A 520 -43.37 35.71 -31.71
CA ARG A 520 -42.23 34.91 -31.17
C ARG A 520 -42.07 35.04 -29.64
N GLU A 521 -42.33 36.20 -29.09
CA GLU A 521 -42.28 36.38 -27.64
C GLU A 521 -43.43 35.68 -26.93
N LEU A 522 -44.63 35.72 -27.52
CA LEU A 522 -45.77 34.96 -27.00
C LEU A 522 -45.52 33.44 -27.05
N ASP A 523 -45.00 32.95 -28.18
CA ASP A 523 -44.63 31.53 -28.31
C ASP A 523 -43.63 31.12 -27.24
N ARG A 524 -42.58 31.94 -27.00
CA ARG A 524 -41.60 31.70 -25.96
C ARG A 524 -42.19 31.67 -24.55
N GLN A 525 -43.16 32.57 -24.27
CA GLN A 525 -43.84 32.61 -22.96
C GLN A 525 -44.73 31.37 -22.78
N LEU A 526 -45.42 30.96 -23.86
CA LEU A 526 -46.25 29.76 -23.84
C LEU A 526 -45.44 28.49 -23.63
N GLU A 527 -44.26 28.41 -24.30
CA GLU A 527 -43.34 27.30 -24.12
C GLU A 527 -42.81 27.23 -22.66
N THR A 528 -42.45 28.40 -22.09
CA THR A 528 -42.02 28.48 -20.69
C THR A 528 -43.13 28.03 -19.73
N ALA A 529 -44.38 28.45 -20.01
CA ALA A 529 -45.53 28.03 -19.21
C ALA A 529 -45.79 26.52 -19.32
N ALA A 530 -45.65 25.95 -20.52
CA ALA A 530 -45.80 24.52 -20.74
C ALA A 530 -44.70 23.70 -19.97
N ILE A 531 -43.46 24.19 -19.99
CA ILE A 531 -42.35 23.57 -19.20
C ILE A 531 -42.67 23.63 -17.70
N LEU A 532 -43.19 24.79 -17.24
CA LEU A 532 -43.56 24.93 -15.82
C LEU A 532 -44.73 23.99 -15.46
N SER A 533 -45.77 23.93 -16.30
CA SER A 533 -46.87 23.00 -16.14
C SER A 533 -46.37 21.55 -16.03
N THR A 534 -45.49 21.14 -16.94
CA THR A 534 -44.90 19.79 -16.91
C THR A 534 -44.12 19.54 -15.62
N ARG A 535 -43.37 20.54 -15.13
CA ARG A 535 -42.64 20.42 -13.86
C ARG A 535 -43.61 20.28 -12.67
N ILE A 536 -44.68 21.03 -12.63
CA ILE A 536 -45.67 20.93 -11.57
C ILE A 536 -46.36 19.56 -11.61
N GLN A 537 -46.70 19.05 -12.81
CA GLN A 537 -47.23 17.70 -12.97
C GLN A 537 -46.30 16.62 -12.46
N ASN A 538 -45.01 16.71 -12.83
CA ASN A 538 -44.01 15.76 -12.34
C ASN A 538 -43.84 15.84 -10.81
N PHE A 539 -43.83 17.05 -10.26
CA PHE A 539 -43.79 17.27 -8.82
C PHE A 539 -45.00 16.69 -8.11
N ALA A 540 -46.20 16.81 -8.70
CA ALA A 540 -47.40 16.20 -8.16
C ALA A 540 -47.32 14.67 -8.05
N GLN A 541 -46.55 14.00 -8.91
CA GLN A 541 -46.35 12.56 -8.87
C GLN A 541 -45.45 12.12 -7.70
N GLU A 542 -44.68 13.03 -7.12
CA GLU A 542 -43.80 12.73 -5.96
C GLU A 542 -44.61 12.64 -4.65
N PHE A 543 -45.87 13.16 -4.64
CA PHE A 543 -46.74 13.04 -3.48
C PHE A 543 -47.33 11.62 -3.42
N LEU A 544 -46.67 10.77 -2.67
CA LEU A 544 -47.08 9.40 -2.39
C LEU A 544 -47.13 9.20 -0.88
N ALA A 545 -48.20 8.65 -0.40
CA ALA A 545 -48.26 8.11 0.95
C ALA A 545 -48.15 6.59 0.83
N GLU A 546 -47.12 6.04 1.51
CA GLU A 546 -46.94 4.59 1.56
C GLU A 546 -47.98 3.97 2.49
N ASP A 547 -48.57 2.87 2.04
CA ASP A 547 -49.44 2.07 2.87
C ASP A 547 -48.60 1.30 3.92
N TRP A 548 -49.14 1.18 5.10
CA TRP A 548 -48.53 0.36 6.14
C TRP A 548 -48.80 -1.13 5.90
N PRO A 549 -47.92 -2.03 6.41
CA PRO A 549 -48.11 -3.46 6.25
C PRO A 549 -49.39 -3.98 6.89
N ASP A 550 -50.08 -4.88 6.22
CA ASP A 550 -51.29 -5.52 6.72
C ASP A 550 -51.04 -6.16 8.10
N GLY A 551 -51.92 -5.90 9.03
CA GLY A 551 -51.88 -6.44 10.38
C GLY A 551 -50.90 -5.74 11.34
N LEU A 552 -50.34 -4.60 10.97
CA LEU A 552 -49.45 -3.81 11.82
C LEU A 552 -50.20 -3.07 12.94
N PHE A 553 -51.43 -2.64 12.66
CA PHE A 553 -52.28 -1.95 13.61
C PHE A 553 -53.55 -2.77 13.90
N ASP A 554 -54.01 -2.76 15.15
CA ASP A 554 -55.25 -3.40 15.60
C ASP A 554 -56.37 -2.35 15.65
N ASP A 555 -57.39 -2.53 14.82
CA ASP A 555 -58.53 -1.59 14.70
C ASP A 555 -59.20 -1.28 16.07
N ALA A 556 -59.14 -2.21 16.99
CA ALA A 556 -59.73 -2.03 18.31
C ALA A 556 -58.82 -1.29 19.30
N ALA A 557 -57.50 -1.46 19.17
CA ALA A 557 -56.48 -0.91 20.06
C ALA A 557 -55.86 0.39 19.52
N ASP A 558 -55.67 0.47 18.20
CA ASP A 558 -54.88 1.51 17.55
C ASP A 558 -55.72 2.49 16.74
N GLY A 559 -57.04 2.54 16.95
CA GLY A 559 -58.00 3.35 16.17
C GLY A 559 -57.62 4.81 16.04
N GLN A 560 -56.94 5.40 17.04
CA GLN A 560 -56.51 6.79 16.98
C GLN A 560 -55.29 6.96 16.06
N ALA A 561 -54.37 6.02 16.05
CA ALA A 561 -53.20 6.00 15.15
C ALA A 561 -53.66 5.78 13.70
N ILE A 562 -54.55 4.84 13.47
CA ILE A 562 -55.15 4.56 12.15
C ILE A 562 -55.87 5.81 11.62
N ALA A 563 -56.65 6.51 12.47
CA ALA A 563 -57.31 7.74 12.07
C ALA A 563 -56.34 8.86 11.65
N ILE A 564 -55.21 9.01 12.35
CA ILE A 564 -54.17 9.99 11.99
C ILE A 564 -53.51 9.60 10.67
N LEU A 565 -53.20 8.33 10.46
CA LEU A 565 -52.59 7.83 9.22
C LEU A 565 -53.55 8.03 8.02
N GLN A 566 -54.84 7.73 8.20
CA GLN A 566 -55.89 8.01 7.19
C GLN A 566 -55.99 9.50 6.87
N GLN A 567 -55.88 10.36 7.89
CA GLN A 567 -55.86 11.81 7.68
C GLN A 567 -54.63 12.25 6.89
N LEU A 568 -53.46 11.65 7.19
CA LEU A 568 -52.22 11.90 6.44
C LEU A 568 -52.37 11.51 4.97
N HIS A 569 -52.89 10.31 4.68
CA HIS A 569 -53.16 9.83 3.32
C HIS A 569 -54.13 10.78 2.58
N SER A 570 -55.20 11.18 3.24
CA SER A 570 -56.17 12.14 2.68
C SER A 570 -55.52 13.50 2.41
N ALA A 571 -54.68 13.99 3.31
CA ALA A 571 -53.97 15.25 3.13
C ALA A 571 -52.97 15.19 1.96
N VAL A 572 -52.20 14.11 1.85
CA VAL A 572 -51.25 13.88 0.73
C VAL A 572 -52.01 13.79 -0.60
N ALA A 573 -53.13 13.06 -0.64
CA ALA A 573 -53.97 12.97 -1.82
C ALA A 573 -54.58 14.34 -2.22
N THR A 574 -54.99 15.14 -1.24
CA THR A 574 -55.51 16.50 -1.48
C THR A 574 -54.41 17.41 -2.04
N ILE A 575 -53.20 17.40 -1.45
CA ILE A 575 -52.06 18.17 -1.95
C ILE A 575 -51.71 17.77 -3.39
N LYS A 576 -51.71 16.47 -3.68
CA LYS A 576 -51.46 15.94 -5.03
C LYS A 576 -52.48 16.48 -6.02
N MET A 577 -53.76 16.35 -5.68
CA MET A 577 -54.86 16.82 -6.54
C MET A 577 -54.83 18.33 -6.76
N GLU A 578 -54.55 19.13 -5.73
CA GLU A 578 -54.41 20.59 -5.87
C GLU A 578 -53.18 20.96 -6.70
N THR A 579 -52.08 20.24 -6.57
CA THR A 579 -50.85 20.45 -7.37
C THR A 579 -51.11 20.08 -8.83
N GLU A 580 -51.79 18.97 -9.11
CA GLU A 580 -52.20 18.56 -10.46
C GLU A 580 -53.15 19.57 -11.09
N ARG A 581 -54.07 20.18 -10.30
CA ARG A 581 -54.96 21.21 -10.77
C ARG A 581 -54.25 22.53 -11.08
N ALA A 582 -53.16 22.82 -10.38
CA ALA A 582 -52.34 24.01 -10.62
C ALA A 582 -51.47 23.89 -11.87
N ALA A 583 -51.19 22.66 -12.34
CA ALA A 583 -50.42 22.36 -13.56
C ALA A 583 -51.24 22.60 -14.82
#